data_1f8e6e02c946c38272f4e5da118b0588
#
_entry.id   1f8e6e02c946c38272f4e5da118b0588
#
_cell.length_a   1.000
_cell.length_b   1.000
_cell.length_c   1.000
_cell.angle_alpha   90.00
_cell.angle_beta   90.00
_cell.angle_gamma   90.00
#
_symmetry.space_group_name_H-M   'P 1'
#
loop_
_entity.id
_entity.type
_entity.pdbx_description
1 polymer ?
#
loop_
_entity_poly.entity_id
_entity_poly.type
_entity_poly.pdbx_seq_one_letter_code
_entity_poly.pdbx_strand_id
1 'polypeptide(L)'
;MKMADKMMKYRFCGNIGTTVSGKLMYLILIDISNKNGEIIIPQRRISEALGISKGTVSRNLRLLQDGGYIDVLPQYHSDGGRAANKYRIR
;
A
#
# COMPACT_ATOMS: atom_id res chain seq x y z
N MET A 1 -21.05 10.63 4.52
CA MET A 1 -20.27 10.77 3.27
C MET A 1 -21.16 10.43 2.09
N LYS A 2 -21.11 11.25 1.06
CA LYS A 2 -21.90 11.03 -0.14
C LYS A 2 -21.32 9.91 -0.98
N MET A 3 -22.16 9.19 -1.71
CA MET A 3 -21.73 8.11 -2.59
C MET A 3 -20.69 8.60 -3.62
N ALA A 4 -20.85 9.81 -4.14
CA ALA A 4 -19.94 10.38 -5.13
C ALA A 4 -18.50 10.47 -4.60
N ASP A 5 -18.32 10.83 -3.32
CA ASP A 5 -16.99 10.95 -2.72
C ASP A 5 -16.30 9.59 -2.63
N LYS A 6 -17.05 8.54 -2.34
CA LYS A 6 -16.52 7.18 -2.32
C LYS A 6 -16.12 6.71 -3.70
N MET A 7 -16.93 7.02 -4.71
CA MET A 7 -16.64 6.65 -6.08
C MET A 7 -15.41 7.37 -6.64
N MET A 8 -15.18 8.60 -6.22
CA MET A 8 -14.00 9.37 -6.61
C MET A 8 -12.69 8.64 -6.26
N LYS A 9 -12.66 8.04 -5.09
CA LYS A 9 -11.51 7.26 -4.62
C LYS A 9 -11.18 6.12 -5.58
N TYR A 10 -12.18 5.35 -5.99
CA TYR A 10 -11.98 4.23 -6.91
C TYR A 10 -11.62 4.69 -8.31
N ARG A 11 -12.22 5.77 -8.77
CA ARG A 11 -11.90 6.36 -10.07
C ARG A 11 -10.43 6.75 -10.14
N PHE A 12 -9.92 7.36 -9.07
CA PHE A 12 -8.52 7.76 -8.98
C PHE A 12 -7.61 6.54 -9.10
N CYS A 13 -7.93 5.46 -8.39
CA CYS A 13 -7.17 4.22 -8.47
C CYS A 13 -7.19 3.60 -9.87
N GLY A 14 -8.27 3.77 -10.61
CA GLY A 14 -8.37 3.23 -11.96
C GLY A 14 -7.37 3.80 -12.93
N ASN A 15 -6.82 4.99 -12.64
CA ASN A 15 -5.86 5.67 -13.50
C ASN A 15 -4.41 5.31 -13.17
N ILE A 16 -4.17 4.49 -12.15
CA ILE A 16 -2.82 4.07 -11.78
C ILE A 16 -2.32 3.05 -12.79
N GLY A 17 -1.14 3.29 -13.36
CA GLY A 17 -0.55 2.40 -14.35
C GLY A 17 0.11 1.18 -13.71
N THR A 18 -0.68 0.32 -13.11
CA THR A 18 -0.19 -0.88 -12.44
C THR A 18 -1.18 -2.03 -12.63
N THR A 19 -0.87 -3.19 -12.05
CA THR A 19 -1.73 -4.38 -12.15
C THR A 19 -2.99 -4.23 -11.30
N VAL A 20 -3.97 -5.11 -11.53
CA VAL A 20 -5.18 -5.15 -10.70
C VAL A 20 -4.81 -5.38 -9.23
N SER A 21 -3.88 -6.30 -8.97
CA SER A 21 -3.39 -6.55 -7.60
C SER A 21 -2.76 -5.30 -7.01
N GLY A 22 -1.99 -4.54 -7.80
CA GLY A 22 -1.39 -3.30 -7.36
C GLY A 22 -2.42 -2.25 -7.01
N LYS A 23 -3.48 -2.14 -7.80
CA LYS A 23 -4.57 -1.21 -7.52
C LYS A 23 -5.29 -1.55 -6.22
N LEU A 24 -5.55 -2.85 -5.99
CA LEU A 24 -6.16 -3.31 -4.74
C LEU A 24 -5.26 -3.02 -3.55
N MET A 25 -3.96 -3.25 -3.69
CA MET A 25 -3.00 -2.96 -2.64
C MET A 25 -2.97 -1.48 -2.30
N TYR A 26 -2.99 -0.63 -3.31
CA TYR A 26 -3.02 0.82 -3.11
C TYR A 26 -4.27 1.24 -2.35
N LEU A 27 -5.43 0.69 -2.71
CA LEU A 27 -6.69 0.96 -2.02
C LEU A 27 -6.62 0.54 -0.55
N ILE A 28 -6.09 -0.65 -0.27
CA ILE A 28 -5.93 -1.12 1.09
C ILE A 28 -5.05 -0.17 1.89
N LEU A 29 -3.91 0.23 1.33
CA LEU A 29 -3.00 1.13 2.03
C LEU A 29 -3.66 2.47 2.33
N ILE A 30 -4.44 3.00 1.39
CA ILE A 30 -5.19 4.23 1.61
C ILE A 30 -6.21 4.04 2.74
N ASP A 31 -6.95 2.95 2.72
CA ASP A 31 -8.03 2.73 3.67
C ASP A 31 -7.55 2.54 5.11
N ILE A 32 -6.39 1.90 5.28
CA ILE A 32 -5.88 1.59 6.62
C ILE A 32 -4.81 2.57 7.10
N SER A 33 -4.37 3.50 6.24
CA SER A 33 -3.40 4.51 6.65
C SER A 33 -4.03 5.50 7.65
N ASN A 34 -3.18 6.11 8.47
CA ASN A 34 -3.62 7.11 9.41
C ASN A 34 -3.91 8.44 8.70
N LYS A 35 -4.25 9.47 9.46
CA LYS A 35 -4.58 10.79 8.90
C LYS A 35 -3.42 11.44 8.15
N ASN A 36 -2.21 10.98 8.39
CA ASN A 36 -1.01 11.48 7.72
C ASN A 36 -0.66 10.65 6.48
N GLY A 37 -1.50 9.68 6.12
CA GLY A 37 -1.26 8.80 4.98
C GLY A 37 -0.18 7.76 5.24
N GLU A 38 0.07 7.43 6.51
CA GLU A 38 1.13 6.49 6.88
C GLU A 38 0.57 5.23 7.51
N ILE A 39 1.25 4.11 7.27
CA ILE A 39 0.91 2.83 7.88
C ILE A 39 2.15 1.95 8.00
N ILE A 40 2.25 1.24 9.11
CA ILE A 40 3.27 0.21 9.32
C ILE A 40 2.57 -1.13 9.27
N ILE A 41 2.88 -1.95 8.27
CA ILE A 41 2.23 -3.24 8.09
C ILE A 41 3.22 -4.22 7.46
N PRO A 42 3.32 -5.47 7.97
CA PRO A 42 4.14 -6.49 7.33
C PRO A 42 3.54 -6.89 5.99
N GLN A 43 4.40 -7.17 5.01
CA GLN A 43 3.95 -7.65 3.71
C GLN A 43 3.14 -8.95 3.82
N ARG A 44 3.47 -9.79 4.80
CA ARG A 44 2.72 -11.01 5.06
C ARG A 44 1.23 -10.73 5.31
N ARG A 45 0.91 -9.67 6.04
CA ARG A 45 -0.47 -9.29 6.30
C ARG A 45 -1.21 -8.92 5.04
N ILE A 46 -0.54 -8.20 4.15
CA ILE A 46 -1.11 -7.83 2.85
C ILE A 46 -1.35 -9.10 2.02
N SER A 47 -0.36 -9.98 2.00
CA SER A 47 -0.44 -11.26 1.29
C SER A 47 -1.64 -12.09 1.77
N GLU A 48 -1.81 -12.21 3.07
CA GLU A 48 -2.92 -12.96 3.67
C GLU A 48 -4.28 -12.33 3.35
N ALA A 49 -4.36 -11.01 3.45
CA ALA A 49 -5.61 -10.29 3.22
C ALA A 49 -6.10 -10.42 1.78
N LEU A 50 -5.19 -10.40 0.83
CA LEU A 50 -5.53 -10.45 -0.60
C LEU A 50 -5.48 -11.84 -1.19
N GLY A 51 -4.95 -12.83 -0.46
CA GLY A 51 -4.80 -14.18 -0.98
C GLY A 51 -3.81 -14.27 -2.13
N ILE A 52 -2.77 -13.45 -2.12
CA ILE A 52 -1.73 -13.45 -3.15
C ILE A 52 -0.38 -13.76 -2.50
N SER A 53 0.59 -14.16 -3.32
CA SER A 53 1.92 -14.53 -2.82
C SER A 53 2.69 -13.31 -2.31
N LYS A 54 3.64 -13.55 -1.41
CA LYS A 54 4.53 -12.48 -0.93
C LYS A 54 5.33 -11.85 -2.06
N GLY A 55 5.74 -12.68 -3.04
CA GLY A 55 6.45 -12.18 -4.22
C GLY A 55 5.61 -11.21 -5.02
N THR A 56 4.31 -11.50 -5.17
CA THR A 56 3.39 -10.59 -5.85
C THR A 56 3.21 -9.29 -5.06
N VAL A 57 3.09 -9.39 -3.73
CA VAL A 57 3.01 -8.20 -2.87
C VAL A 57 4.25 -7.33 -3.05
N SER A 58 5.42 -7.93 -2.93
CA SER A 58 6.68 -7.21 -3.03
C SER A 58 6.83 -6.51 -4.38
N ARG A 59 6.49 -7.22 -5.47
CA ARG A 59 6.58 -6.67 -6.82
C ARG A 59 5.66 -5.49 -7.01
N ASN A 60 4.42 -5.60 -6.55
CA ASN A 60 3.44 -4.52 -6.71
C ASN A 60 3.76 -3.31 -5.83
N LEU A 61 4.30 -3.52 -4.63
CA LEU A 61 4.75 -2.41 -3.79
C LEU A 61 5.88 -1.65 -4.49
N ARG A 62 6.81 -2.37 -5.13
CA ARG A 62 7.88 -1.73 -5.89
C ARG A 62 7.32 -0.91 -7.06
N LEU A 63 6.35 -1.44 -7.78
CA LEU A 63 5.72 -0.72 -8.89
C LEU A 63 5.04 0.55 -8.41
N LEU A 64 4.33 0.50 -7.28
CA LEU A 64 3.70 1.67 -6.70
C LEU A 64 4.73 2.69 -6.25
N GLN A 65 5.83 2.24 -5.66
CA GLN A 65 6.92 3.11 -5.25
C GLN A 65 7.59 3.76 -6.47
N ASP A 66 7.89 2.98 -7.48
CA ASP A 66 8.55 3.46 -8.70
C ASP A 66 7.67 4.46 -9.45
N GLY A 67 6.35 4.28 -9.39
CA GLY A 67 5.40 5.21 -10.00
C GLY A 67 5.15 6.48 -9.19
N GLY A 68 5.72 6.57 -7.99
CA GLY A 68 5.56 7.74 -7.14
C GLY A 68 4.25 7.78 -6.36
N TYR A 69 3.54 6.66 -6.27
CA TYR A 69 2.26 6.61 -5.55
C TYR A 69 2.43 6.42 -4.05
N ILE A 70 3.52 5.76 -3.65
CA ILE A 70 3.84 5.55 -2.23
C ILE A 70 5.33 5.72 -2.00
N ASP A 71 5.70 6.03 -0.75
CA ASP A 71 7.07 5.92 -0.26
C ASP A 71 7.15 4.70 0.62
N VAL A 72 8.28 3.99 0.55
CA VAL A 72 8.56 2.84 1.41
C VAL A 72 9.71 3.21 2.33
N LEU A 73 9.43 3.25 3.62
CA LEU A 73 10.41 3.68 4.62
C LEU A 73 10.77 2.48 5.50
N PRO A 74 12.00 1.96 5.40
CA PRO A 74 12.43 0.86 6.25
C PRO A 74 12.38 1.24 7.72
N GLN A 75 11.98 0.30 8.56
CA GLN A 75 11.95 0.47 10.01
C GLN A 75 12.86 -0.57 10.64
N TYR A 76 13.44 -0.24 11.79
CA TYR A 76 14.33 -1.13 12.51
C TYR A 76 13.97 -1.14 13.99
N HIS A 77 14.15 -2.30 14.61
CA HIS A 77 14.04 -2.40 16.06
C HIS A 77 15.24 -1.74 16.73
N SER A 78 15.13 -1.45 18.03
CA SER A 78 16.20 -0.80 18.78
C SER A 78 17.51 -1.61 18.81
N ASP A 79 17.42 -2.93 18.60
CA ASP A 79 18.59 -3.82 18.54
C ASP A 79 19.23 -3.89 17.16
N GLY A 80 18.70 -3.14 16.19
CA GLY A 80 19.18 -3.15 14.81
C GLY A 80 18.47 -4.15 13.91
N GLY A 81 17.59 -5.00 14.45
CA GLY A 81 16.80 -5.94 13.65
C GLY A 81 15.76 -5.24 12.79
N ARG A 82 15.47 -5.81 11.60
CA ARG A 82 14.53 -5.20 10.67
C ARG A 82 13.09 -5.35 11.16
N ALA A 83 12.36 -4.25 11.21
CA ALA A 83 10.94 -4.25 11.52
C ALA A 83 10.11 -4.17 10.21
N ALA A 84 8.78 -4.22 10.34
CA ALA A 84 7.89 -4.03 9.20
C ALA A 84 8.09 -2.64 8.60
N ASN A 85 7.99 -2.53 7.27
CA ASN A 85 8.13 -1.25 6.61
C ASN A 85 6.98 -0.31 6.93
N LYS A 86 7.29 0.97 6.94
CA LYS A 86 6.29 2.04 6.95
C LYS A 86 6.03 2.45 5.51
N TYR A 87 4.77 2.59 5.15
CA TYR A 87 4.36 3.09 3.84
C TYR A 87 3.70 4.43 4.00
N ARG A 88 4.02 5.36 3.10
CA ARG A 88 3.40 6.69 3.08
C ARG A 88 2.73 6.89 1.73
N ILE A 89 1.44 7.21 1.76
CA ILE A 89 0.69 7.55 0.55
C ILE A 89 1.10 8.95 0.10
N ARG A 90 1.38 9.07 -1.17
CA ARG A 90 1.78 10.36 -1.76
C ARG A 90 0.64 11.06 -2.44
#